data_d61faadf09c7125a99362b273689df73
#
_entry.id   d61faadf09c7125a99362b273689df73
#
_cell.length_a   1.000
_cell.length_b   1.000
_cell.length_c   1.000
_cell.angle_alpha   90.00
_cell.angle_beta   90.00
_cell.angle_gamma   90.00
#
_symmetry.space_group_name_H-M   'P 1'
#
loop_
_entity.id
_entity.type
_entity.pdbx_description
1 polymer ?
#
loop_
_entity_poly.entity_id
_entity_poly.type
_entity_poly.pdbx_seq_one_letter_code
_entity_poly.pdbx_strand_id
1 'polypeptide(L)'
;MGVEMSADKIAIIILLVGILCIVCAALIVYAGYCARKRSLNRMYDMIQKAMDGTFRAHNFDESLYAAVENKLAEYIDASETSAGKTAKEKEQIERLIADISHQTKTPLSNILLYTELLKEHVSPARIEEREKHNGQSRQAVESGEVCEIIALLETQAEKLNFLIQSLVKMSRLETGILVLNPRKSSVAELLEEAELQYVNKAREKGLYLNVLSEDTQDVSACFDKKWTLEALGNLIDNAIKYTQTGGVTVRVKPYGLFVCIEVADTGVGIAEEEHAKIFGRFYRSPQVSDQSGVGIGLYLAREILRQQSGYMKLASEEGKGAVFSMYLPV
;
A
#
# COMPACT_ATOMS: atom_id res chain seq x y z
N MET A 1 -36.62 40.13 -84.52
CA MET A 1 -37.70 40.70 -83.67
C MET A 1 -37.12 40.92 -82.31
N GLY A 2 -36.65 42.14 -82.06
CA GLY A 2 -36.14 42.52 -80.73
C GLY A 2 -37.33 42.98 -79.89
N VAL A 3 -37.55 42.26 -78.77
CA VAL A 3 -38.57 42.70 -77.80
C VAL A 3 -37.98 43.87 -77.04
N GLU A 4 -38.30 45.15 -77.46
CA GLU A 4 -38.03 46.30 -76.64
C GLU A 4 -38.87 46.21 -75.37
N MET A 5 -38.23 45.91 -74.28
CA MET A 5 -38.83 45.85 -72.93
C MET A 5 -39.03 47.35 -72.48
N SER A 6 -40.27 47.79 -72.24
CA SER A 6 -40.59 49.06 -71.68
C SER A 6 -39.83 49.31 -70.37
N ALA A 7 -39.32 50.55 -70.15
CA ALA A 7 -38.52 50.91 -68.95
C ALA A 7 -39.21 50.53 -67.62
N ASP A 8 -40.55 50.57 -67.59
CA ASP A 8 -41.37 50.23 -66.42
C ASP A 8 -41.27 48.71 -66.09
N LYS A 9 -41.19 47.88 -67.13
CA LYS A 9 -41.01 46.41 -66.91
C LYS A 9 -39.63 46.10 -66.35
N ILE A 10 -38.57 46.79 -66.77
CA ILE A 10 -37.21 46.68 -66.24
C ILE A 10 -37.20 47.14 -64.80
N ALA A 11 -37.82 48.25 -64.44
CA ALA A 11 -37.91 48.72 -63.07
C ALA A 11 -38.63 47.77 -62.14
N ILE A 12 -39.74 47.15 -62.60
CA ILE A 12 -40.46 46.15 -61.82
C ILE A 12 -39.60 44.85 -61.59
N ILE A 13 -38.86 44.44 -62.62
CA ILE A 13 -37.95 43.27 -62.47
C ILE A 13 -36.84 43.60 -61.48
N ILE A 14 -36.24 44.75 -61.54
CA ILE A 14 -35.18 45.13 -60.54
C ILE A 14 -35.75 45.17 -59.14
N LEU A 15 -36.97 45.73 -58.95
CA LEU A 15 -37.63 45.76 -57.65
C LEU A 15 -37.93 44.33 -57.12
N LEU A 16 -38.42 43.43 -57.95
CA LEU A 16 -38.71 42.06 -57.61
C LEU A 16 -37.43 41.30 -57.24
N VAL A 17 -36.34 41.48 -57.99
CA VAL A 17 -35.03 40.92 -57.68
C VAL A 17 -34.50 41.50 -56.37
N GLY A 18 -34.65 42.80 -56.11
CA GLY A 18 -34.26 43.40 -54.84
C GLY A 18 -35.02 42.81 -53.64
N ILE A 19 -36.35 42.66 -53.78
CA ILE A 19 -37.16 42.00 -52.73
C ILE A 19 -36.73 40.55 -52.52
N LEU A 20 -36.48 39.82 -53.58
CA LEU A 20 -36.03 38.44 -53.50
C LEU A 20 -34.67 38.33 -52.77
N CYS A 21 -33.72 39.20 -53.07
CA CYS A 21 -32.44 39.29 -52.39
C CYS A 21 -32.58 39.58 -50.89
N ILE A 22 -33.47 40.50 -50.50
CA ILE A 22 -33.74 40.83 -49.09
C ILE A 22 -34.35 39.62 -48.38
N VAL A 23 -35.31 38.93 -49.01
CA VAL A 23 -35.94 37.69 -48.46
C VAL A 23 -34.89 36.60 -48.29
N CYS A 24 -34.04 36.34 -49.30
CA CYS A 24 -32.96 35.38 -49.21
C CYS A 24 -31.96 35.72 -48.08
N ALA A 25 -31.57 36.98 -47.97
CA ALA A 25 -30.67 37.44 -46.88
C ALA A 25 -31.31 37.23 -45.50
N ALA A 26 -32.61 37.55 -45.35
CA ALA A 26 -33.34 37.34 -44.09
C ALA A 26 -33.43 35.82 -43.74
N LEU A 27 -33.67 34.96 -44.75
CA LEU A 27 -33.69 33.53 -44.55
C LEU A 27 -32.34 32.94 -44.14
N ILE A 28 -31.22 33.42 -44.73
CA ILE A 28 -29.86 33.01 -44.37
C ILE A 28 -29.55 33.42 -42.93
N VAL A 29 -29.87 34.68 -42.52
CA VAL A 29 -29.69 35.18 -41.16
C VAL A 29 -30.54 34.37 -40.18
N TYR A 30 -31.80 34.10 -40.51
CA TYR A 30 -32.70 33.30 -39.68
C TYR A 30 -32.22 31.84 -39.52
N ALA A 31 -31.78 31.21 -40.61
CA ALA A 31 -31.20 29.88 -40.58
C ALA A 31 -29.94 29.82 -39.71
N GLY A 32 -29.04 30.82 -39.82
CA GLY A 32 -27.86 30.97 -38.99
C GLY A 32 -28.20 31.18 -37.50
N TYR A 33 -29.24 31.96 -37.19
CA TYR A 33 -29.74 32.11 -35.83
C TYR A 33 -30.27 30.82 -35.25
N CYS A 34 -31.09 30.09 -36.00
CA CYS A 34 -31.62 28.80 -35.59
C CYS A 34 -30.53 27.75 -35.39
N ALA A 35 -29.50 27.75 -36.25
CA ALA A 35 -28.36 26.85 -36.13
C ALA A 35 -27.55 27.10 -34.83
N ARG A 36 -27.25 28.40 -34.55
CA ARG A 36 -26.56 28.80 -33.31
C ARG A 36 -27.38 28.46 -32.06
N LYS A 37 -28.68 28.72 -32.06
CA LYS A 37 -29.58 28.40 -30.94
C LYS A 37 -29.61 26.89 -30.66
N ARG A 38 -29.67 26.06 -31.72
CA ARG A 38 -29.59 24.58 -31.56
C ARG A 38 -28.26 24.12 -30.99
N SER A 39 -27.16 24.74 -31.46
CA SER A 39 -25.83 24.41 -30.94
C SER A 39 -25.68 24.75 -29.45
N LEU A 40 -26.14 25.94 -29.03
CA LEU A 40 -26.13 26.34 -27.62
C LEU A 40 -26.99 25.44 -26.73
N ASN A 41 -28.19 25.08 -27.20
CA ASN A 41 -29.06 24.18 -26.45
C ASN A 41 -28.46 22.77 -26.29
N ARG A 42 -27.77 22.28 -27.31
CA ARG A 42 -27.05 20.99 -27.21
C ARG A 42 -25.88 21.05 -26.20
N MET A 43 -25.10 22.15 -26.21
CA MET A 43 -24.03 22.35 -25.22
C MET A 43 -24.60 22.44 -23.80
N TYR A 44 -25.71 23.14 -23.61
CA TYR A 44 -26.39 23.21 -22.33
C TYR A 44 -26.83 21.81 -21.83
N ASP A 45 -27.47 21.02 -22.72
CA ASP A 45 -27.92 19.68 -22.42
C ASP A 45 -26.77 18.73 -22.08
N MET A 46 -25.62 18.87 -22.77
CA MET A 46 -24.41 18.13 -22.46
C MET A 46 -23.87 18.45 -21.06
N ILE A 47 -23.78 19.73 -20.70
CA ILE A 47 -23.32 20.15 -19.39
C ILE A 47 -24.27 19.66 -18.29
N GLN A 48 -25.57 19.73 -18.54
CA GLN A 48 -26.57 19.23 -17.60
C GLN A 48 -26.44 17.72 -17.36
N LYS A 49 -26.32 16.95 -18.44
CA LYS A 49 -26.07 15.49 -18.35
C LYS A 49 -24.75 15.14 -17.66
N ALA A 50 -23.71 15.98 -17.86
CA ALA A 50 -22.45 15.85 -17.16
C ALA A 50 -22.62 16.07 -15.65
N MET A 51 -23.37 17.08 -15.23
CA MET A 51 -23.68 17.34 -13.82
C MET A 51 -24.53 16.25 -13.18
N ASP A 52 -25.47 15.65 -13.94
CA ASP A 52 -26.34 14.58 -13.47
C ASP A 52 -25.67 13.18 -13.52
N GLY A 53 -24.41 13.08 -13.94
CA GLY A 53 -23.67 11.80 -14.04
C GLY A 53 -24.19 10.86 -15.13
N THR A 54 -25.05 11.35 -16.04
CA THR A 54 -25.67 10.53 -17.10
C THR A 54 -25.03 10.75 -18.48
N PHE A 55 -23.96 11.55 -18.53
CA PHE A 55 -23.28 11.88 -19.78
C PHE A 55 -22.56 10.65 -20.38
N ARG A 56 -22.83 10.36 -21.64
CA ARG A 56 -22.10 9.38 -22.46
C ARG A 56 -21.81 9.98 -23.82
N ALA A 57 -20.55 9.95 -24.27
CA ALA A 57 -20.19 10.35 -25.61
C ALA A 57 -20.81 9.40 -26.64
N HIS A 58 -21.50 9.93 -27.63
CA HIS A 58 -22.27 9.13 -28.60
C HIS A 58 -21.88 9.35 -30.07
N ASN A 59 -21.08 10.38 -30.39
CA ASN A 59 -20.83 10.76 -31.76
C ASN A 59 -19.36 10.65 -32.16
N PHE A 60 -19.11 9.86 -33.20
CA PHE A 60 -17.83 9.78 -33.92
C PHE A 60 -17.86 10.70 -35.19
N ASP A 61 -18.38 11.94 -35.07
CA ASP A 61 -18.40 12.90 -36.15
C ASP A 61 -17.19 13.84 -36.06
N GLU A 62 -16.58 14.22 -37.20
CA GLU A 62 -15.41 15.09 -37.28
C GLU A 62 -15.71 16.58 -36.99
N SER A 63 -16.87 16.88 -36.43
CA SER A 63 -17.29 18.25 -36.11
C SER A 63 -16.57 18.78 -34.85
N LEU A 64 -16.38 20.10 -34.78
CA LEU A 64 -15.90 20.80 -33.59
C LEU A 64 -16.73 20.45 -32.33
N TYR A 65 -17.98 20.10 -32.52
CA TYR A 65 -18.91 19.71 -31.49
C TYR A 65 -18.53 18.34 -30.89
N ALA A 66 -18.23 17.37 -31.73
CA ALA A 66 -17.77 16.04 -31.29
C ALA A 66 -16.40 16.12 -30.57
N ALA A 67 -15.53 17.06 -30.98
CA ALA A 67 -14.28 17.30 -30.29
C ALA A 67 -14.49 17.84 -28.86
N VAL A 68 -15.47 18.73 -28.66
CA VAL A 68 -15.84 19.22 -27.31
C VAL A 68 -16.48 18.12 -26.47
N GLU A 69 -17.36 17.31 -27.08
CA GLU A 69 -18.00 16.16 -26.42
C GLU A 69 -16.98 15.15 -25.92
N ASN A 70 -15.99 14.78 -26.75
CA ASN A 70 -14.93 13.88 -26.40
C ASN A 70 -14.02 14.43 -25.29
N LYS A 71 -13.67 15.73 -25.35
CA LYS A 71 -12.88 16.38 -24.29
C LYS A 71 -13.63 16.45 -22.96
N LEU A 72 -14.92 16.69 -22.99
CA LEU A 72 -15.76 16.67 -21.79
C LEU A 72 -15.86 15.26 -21.20
N ALA A 73 -16.03 14.23 -22.05
CA ALA A 73 -16.02 12.83 -21.63
C ALA A 73 -14.71 12.46 -20.98
N GLU A 74 -13.57 12.79 -21.59
CA GLU A 74 -12.22 12.56 -21.05
C GLU A 74 -12.03 13.25 -19.68
N TYR A 75 -12.52 14.48 -19.52
CA TYR A 75 -12.43 15.19 -18.26
C TYR A 75 -13.30 14.58 -17.16
N ILE A 76 -14.52 14.14 -17.48
CA ILE A 76 -15.42 13.48 -16.52
C ILE A 76 -14.82 12.15 -16.06
N ASP A 77 -14.35 11.32 -17.00
CA ASP A 77 -13.72 10.02 -16.69
C ASP A 77 -12.47 10.20 -15.82
N ALA A 78 -11.62 11.18 -16.13
CA ALA A 78 -10.48 11.53 -15.31
C ALA A 78 -10.89 12.02 -13.91
N SER A 79 -11.96 12.81 -13.82
CA SER A 79 -12.49 13.34 -12.55
C SER A 79 -13.09 12.22 -11.69
N GLU A 80 -13.89 11.32 -12.27
CA GLU A 80 -14.46 10.16 -11.57
C GLU A 80 -13.36 9.20 -11.10
N THR A 81 -12.36 8.95 -11.95
CA THR A 81 -11.20 8.14 -11.58
C THR A 81 -10.42 8.76 -10.42
N SER A 82 -10.24 10.09 -10.42
CA SER A 82 -9.58 10.82 -9.34
C SER A 82 -10.39 10.79 -8.05
N ALA A 83 -11.69 11.04 -8.12
CA ALA A 83 -12.59 10.94 -6.96
C ALA A 83 -12.61 9.52 -6.36
N GLY A 84 -12.64 8.50 -7.22
CA GLY A 84 -12.56 7.09 -6.80
C GLY A 84 -11.23 6.74 -6.11
N LYS A 85 -10.11 7.31 -6.58
CA LYS A 85 -8.80 7.16 -5.91
C LYS A 85 -8.81 7.81 -4.55
N THR A 86 -9.27 9.05 -4.45
CA THR A 86 -9.34 9.80 -3.18
C THR A 86 -10.25 9.09 -2.15
N ALA A 87 -11.39 8.55 -2.58
CA ALA A 87 -12.27 7.77 -1.71
C ALA A 87 -11.59 6.49 -1.19
N LYS A 88 -10.87 5.77 -2.06
CA LYS A 88 -10.10 4.58 -1.66
C LYS A 88 -8.96 4.92 -0.69
N GLU A 89 -8.24 6.01 -0.96
CA GLU A 89 -7.17 6.49 -0.06
C GLU A 89 -7.72 6.85 1.32
N LYS A 90 -8.87 7.56 1.36
CA LYS A 90 -9.55 7.88 2.62
C LYS A 90 -9.95 6.61 3.39
N GLU A 91 -10.57 5.65 2.72
CA GLU A 91 -10.96 4.37 3.35
C GLU A 91 -9.73 3.59 3.87
N GLN A 92 -8.62 3.62 3.13
CA GLN A 92 -7.36 3.01 3.57
C GLN A 92 -6.81 3.68 4.83
N ILE A 93 -6.85 5.02 4.89
CA ILE A 93 -6.42 5.79 6.07
C ILE A 93 -7.32 5.50 7.27
N GLU A 94 -8.64 5.46 7.10
CA GLU A 94 -9.59 5.15 8.16
C GLU A 94 -9.35 3.75 8.74
N ARG A 95 -9.14 2.74 7.89
CA ARG A 95 -8.77 1.39 8.33
C ARG A 95 -7.44 1.39 9.08
N LEU A 96 -6.43 2.10 8.56
CA LEU A 96 -5.13 2.19 9.20
C LEU A 96 -5.24 2.80 10.62
N ILE A 97 -6.01 3.88 10.78
CA ILE A 97 -6.22 4.52 12.08
C ILE A 97 -6.92 3.55 13.05
N ALA A 98 -7.92 2.81 12.59
CA ALA A 98 -8.60 1.81 13.40
C ALA A 98 -7.66 0.70 13.85
N ASP A 99 -6.85 0.17 12.93
CA ASP A 99 -5.86 -0.87 13.21
C ASP A 99 -4.81 -0.39 14.21
N ILE A 100 -4.27 0.83 14.03
CA ILE A 100 -3.33 1.47 14.94
C ILE A 100 -3.93 1.58 16.35
N SER A 101 -5.16 2.10 16.43
CA SER A 101 -5.85 2.30 17.69
C SER A 101 -6.02 0.99 18.48
N HIS A 102 -6.39 -0.08 17.79
CA HIS A 102 -6.49 -1.41 18.38
C HIS A 102 -5.15 -1.96 18.85
N GLN A 103 -4.12 -1.88 18.02
CA GLN A 103 -2.82 -2.48 18.30
C GLN A 103 -1.99 -1.70 19.34
N THR A 104 -2.22 -0.38 19.47
CA THR A 104 -1.55 0.43 20.50
C THR A 104 -2.24 0.34 21.87
N LYS A 105 -3.55 0.12 21.89
CA LYS A 105 -4.32 0.05 23.14
C LYS A 105 -3.83 -1.06 24.08
N THR A 106 -3.54 -2.24 23.53
CA THR A 106 -3.12 -3.41 24.33
C THR A 106 -1.79 -3.19 25.05
N PRO A 107 -0.66 -2.87 24.38
CA PRO A 107 0.61 -2.64 25.06
C PRO A 107 0.53 -1.44 26.03
N LEU A 108 -0.22 -0.38 25.68
CA LEU A 108 -0.40 0.77 26.53
C LEU A 108 -1.18 0.40 27.82
N SER A 109 -2.24 -0.38 27.70
CA SER A 109 -2.98 -0.86 28.87
C SER A 109 -2.13 -1.74 29.78
N ASN A 110 -1.28 -2.59 29.19
CA ASN A 110 -0.35 -3.43 29.95
C ASN A 110 0.73 -2.58 30.65
N ILE A 111 1.27 -1.56 29.99
CA ILE A 111 2.21 -0.62 30.62
C ILE A 111 1.57 0.06 31.83
N LEU A 112 0.33 0.55 31.70
CA LEU A 112 -0.39 1.17 32.80
C LEU A 112 -0.62 0.17 33.95
N LEU A 113 -1.05 -1.05 33.65
CA LEU A 113 -1.25 -2.10 34.65
C LEU A 113 0.04 -2.44 35.40
N TYR A 114 1.14 -2.67 34.67
CA TYR A 114 2.43 -2.97 35.31
C TYR A 114 2.98 -1.78 36.11
N THR A 115 2.69 -0.56 35.69
CA THR A 115 3.05 0.64 36.44
C THR A 115 2.26 0.74 37.75
N GLU A 116 0.98 0.37 37.74
CA GLU A 116 0.17 0.30 38.97
C GLU A 116 0.67 -0.78 39.92
N LEU A 117 0.97 -1.98 39.42
CA LEU A 117 1.56 -3.05 40.21
C LEU A 117 2.89 -2.62 40.84
N LEU A 118 3.75 -1.96 40.06
CA LEU A 118 5.02 -1.43 40.56
C LEU A 118 4.82 -0.40 41.68
N LYS A 119 3.86 0.52 41.52
CA LYS A 119 3.52 1.52 42.55
C LYS A 119 3.02 0.84 43.83
N GLU A 120 2.22 -0.22 43.72
CA GLU A 120 1.72 -0.97 44.86
C GLU A 120 2.87 -1.65 45.62
N HIS A 121 3.85 -2.23 44.89
CA HIS A 121 5.04 -2.85 45.49
C HIS A 121 5.98 -1.84 46.17
N VAL A 122 6.04 -0.59 45.71
CA VAL A 122 6.91 0.46 46.23
C VAL A 122 6.16 1.42 47.17
N SER A 123 4.91 1.15 47.52
CA SER A 123 4.09 2.03 48.34
C SER A 123 4.62 2.14 49.78
N PRO A 124 4.57 3.35 50.42
CA PRO A 124 5.04 3.56 51.79
C PRO A 124 4.37 2.64 52.82
N ALA A 125 3.10 2.33 52.64
CA ALA A 125 2.36 1.44 53.55
C ALA A 125 2.95 0.01 53.59
N ARG A 126 3.39 -0.53 52.45
CA ARG A 126 4.07 -1.83 52.37
C ARG A 126 5.50 -1.75 52.94
N ILE A 127 6.16 -0.61 52.83
CA ILE A 127 7.52 -0.40 53.39
C ILE A 127 7.43 -0.41 54.90
N GLU A 128 6.42 0.25 55.54
CA GLU A 128 6.20 0.23 56.99
C GLU A 128 5.80 -1.15 57.54
N GLU A 129 5.03 -1.93 56.79
CA GLU A 129 4.75 -3.33 57.14
C GLU A 129 5.99 -4.24 57.05
N ARG A 130 6.93 -3.92 56.14
CA ARG A 130 8.21 -4.61 55.94
C ARG A 130 9.14 -4.42 57.14
N GLU A 131 9.22 -3.23 57.68
CA GLU A 131 10.07 -2.92 58.83
C GLU A 131 9.61 -3.63 60.13
N LYS A 132 8.32 -3.97 60.21
CA LYS A 132 7.72 -4.69 61.35
C LYS A 132 7.90 -6.20 61.31
N HIS A 133 8.20 -6.79 60.16
CA HIS A 133 8.35 -8.24 60.00
C HIS A 133 9.75 -8.59 59.50
N ASN A 134 10.66 -8.75 60.44
CA ASN A 134 12.08 -9.08 60.26
C ASN A 134 12.27 -10.36 59.37
N GLY A 135 12.64 -10.23 58.09
CA GLY A 135 12.81 -11.36 57.22
C GLY A 135 13.63 -11.12 55.96
N GLN A 136 14.95 -11.35 56.04
CA GLN A 136 15.89 -11.26 54.92
C GLN A 136 15.48 -12.12 53.70
N SER A 137 14.79 -13.23 53.90
CA SER A 137 14.30 -14.11 52.80
C SER A 137 13.17 -13.51 51.96
N ARG A 138 12.30 -12.66 52.53
CA ARG A 138 11.22 -11.96 51.83
C ARG A 138 11.71 -10.83 50.94
N GLN A 139 12.76 -10.12 51.39
CA GLN A 139 13.31 -9.01 50.63
C GLN A 139 13.94 -9.42 49.28
N ALA A 140 14.52 -10.62 49.24
CA ALA A 140 15.05 -11.20 47.98
C ALA A 140 13.97 -11.61 46.98
N VAL A 141 12.86 -12.15 47.47
CA VAL A 141 11.71 -12.57 46.63
C VAL A 141 11.00 -11.35 46.03
N GLU A 142 10.74 -10.31 46.86
CA GLU A 142 10.07 -9.08 46.40
C GLU A 142 10.96 -8.26 45.45
N SER A 143 12.30 -8.26 45.63
CA SER A 143 13.23 -7.67 44.66
C SER A 143 13.17 -8.39 43.30
N GLY A 144 12.94 -9.70 43.31
CA GLY A 144 12.73 -10.49 42.12
C GLY A 144 11.44 -10.11 41.39
N GLU A 145 10.33 -9.97 42.12
CA GLU A 145 9.04 -9.56 41.55
C GLU A 145 9.07 -8.17 40.91
N VAL A 146 9.73 -7.20 41.56
CA VAL A 146 9.92 -5.85 41.01
C VAL A 146 10.77 -5.87 39.74
N CYS A 147 11.84 -6.65 39.71
CA CYS A 147 12.67 -6.82 38.51
C CYS A 147 11.86 -7.46 37.36
N GLU A 148 11.01 -8.43 37.66
CA GLU A 148 10.15 -9.08 36.67
C GLU A 148 9.12 -8.09 36.08
N ILE A 149 8.47 -7.28 36.93
CA ILE A 149 7.54 -6.23 36.48
C ILE A 149 8.27 -5.21 35.57
N ILE A 150 9.49 -4.80 35.91
CA ILE A 150 10.29 -3.88 35.10
C ILE A 150 10.61 -4.53 33.75
N ALA A 151 11.04 -5.78 33.70
CA ALA A 151 11.33 -6.49 32.46
C ALA A 151 10.06 -6.63 31.55
N LEU A 152 8.90 -6.84 32.18
CA LEU A 152 7.61 -6.84 31.45
C LEU A 152 7.27 -5.45 30.88
N LEU A 153 7.51 -4.37 31.64
CA LEU A 153 7.34 -2.99 31.18
C LEU A 153 8.25 -2.68 29.98
N GLU A 154 9.54 -3.03 30.08
CA GLU A 154 10.50 -2.87 29.00
C GLU A 154 10.03 -3.61 27.74
N THR A 155 9.60 -4.86 27.88
CA THR A 155 9.06 -5.66 26.77
C THR A 155 7.85 -4.99 26.09
N GLN A 156 6.92 -4.40 26.85
CA GLN A 156 5.77 -3.71 26.29
C GLN A 156 6.15 -2.39 25.60
N ALA A 157 7.10 -1.66 26.17
CA ALA A 157 7.63 -0.42 25.59
C ALA A 157 8.35 -0.70 24.27
N GLU A 158 9.15 -1.75 24.17
CA GLU A 158 9.81 -2.19 22.95
C GLU A 158 8.80 -2.60 21.87
N LYS A 159 7.75 -3.36 22.25
CA LYS A 159 6.66 -3.72 21.34
C LYS A 159 5.96 -2.49 20.78
N LEU A 160 5.66 -1.50 21.63
CA LEU A 160 5.02 -0.25 21.21
C LEU A 160 5.92 0.54 20.26
N ASN A 161 7.22 0.66 20.58
CA ASN A 161 8.18 1.34 19.74
C ASN A 161 8.32 0.67 18.36
N PHE A 162 8.44 -0.65 18.32
CA PHE A 162 8.47 -1.42 17.07
C PHE A 162 7.20 -1.20 16.23
N LEU A 163 6.03 -1.20 16.88
CA LEU A 163 4.75 -0.95 16.24
C LEU A 163 4.71 0.44 15.60
N ILE A 164 5.09 1.49 16.34
CA ILE A 164 5.12 2.87 15.85
C ILE A 164 6.08 2.99 14.66
N GLN A 165 7.28 2.45 14.75
CA GLN A 165 8.25 2.50 13.65
C GLN A 165 7.75 1.78 12.40
N SER A 166 7.14 0.60 12.57
CA SER A 166 6.56 -0.16 11.46
C SER A 166 5.40 0.58 10.78
N LEU A 167 4.56 1.24 11.57
CA LEU A 167 3.46 2.07 11.08
C LEU A 167 3.95 3.30 10.29
N VAL A 168 4.99 3.97 10.80
CA VAL A 168 5.60 5.11 10.08
C VAL A 168 6.20 4.64 8.74
N LYS A 169 6.91 3.51 8.72
CA LYS A 169 7.45 2.93 7.49
C LYS A 169 6.32 2.60 6.50
N MET A 170 5.28 1.93 6.96
CA MET A 170 4.12 1.54 6.16
C MET A 170 3.38 2.76 5.60
N SER A 171 3.07 3.75 6.45
CA SER A 171 2.41 4.99 6.04
C SER A 171 3.20 5.73 4.95
N ARG A 172 4.51 5.84 5.09
CA ARG A 172 5.37 6.50 4.09
C ARG A 172 5.42 5.75 2.76
N LEU A 173 5.38 4.40 2.79
CA LEU A 173 5.31 3.57 1.59
C LEU A 173 3.96 3.74 0.88
N GLU A 174 2.85 3.69 1.62
CA GLU A 174 1.50 3.75 1.04
C GLU A 174 1.15 5.13 0.48
N THR A 175 1.59 6.20 1.14
CA THR A 175 1.35 7.57 0.68
C THR A 175 2.28 8.01 -0.45
N GLY A 176 3.21 7.14 -0.89
CA GLY A 176 4.19 7.49 -1.90
C GLY A 176 5.21 8.55 -1.47
N ILE A 177 5.20 8.96 -0.18
CA ILE A 177 6.22 9.87 0.39
C ILE A 177 7.59 9.19 0.35
N LEU A 178 7.62 7.88 0.55
CA LEU A 178 8.82 7.09 0.41
C LEU A 178 8.90 6.59 -1.03
N VAL A 179 9.79 7.20 -1.79
CA VAL A 179 10.12 6.77 -3.15
C VAL A 179 11.31 5.83 -3.07
N LEU A 180 11.10 4.56 -3.46
CA LEU A 180 12.18 3.60 -3.60
C LEU A 180 13.03 3.97 -4.82
N ASN A 181 14.33 3.70 -4.76
CA ASN A 181 15.27 3.98 -5.82
C ASN A 181 15.94 2.67 -6.31
N PRO A 182 15.21 1.83 -7.08
CA PRO A 182 15.76 0.59 -7.58
C PRO A 182 16.92 0.86 -8.51
N ARG A 183 18.05 0.18 -8.29
CA ARG A 183 19.24 0.23 -9.13
C ARG A 183 19.74 -1.19 -9.35
N LYS A 184 20.44 -1.41 -10.46
CA LYS A 184 21.14 -2.67 -10.68
C LYS A 184 22.17 -2.87 -9.57
N SER A 185 21.96 -3.88 -8.74
CA SER A 185 22.71 -4.15 -7.51
C SER A 185 23.07 -5.64 -7.43
N SER A 186 24.19 -5.94 -6.77
CA SER A 186 24.62 -7.31 -6.52
C SER A 186 23.71 -8.00 -5.50
N VAL A 187 23.21 -9.18 -5.85
CA VAL A 187 22.43 -10.01 -4.93
C VAL A 187 23.32 -10.64 -3.86
N ALA A 188 24.57 -10.97 -4.20
CA ALA A 188 25.55 -11.51 -3.26
C ALA A 188 25.78 -10.56 -2.09
N GLU A 189 26.03 -9.26 -2.36
CA GLU A 189 26.18 -8.24 -1.31
C GLU A 189 24.95 -8.09 -0.41
N LEU A 190 23.75 -8.23 -0.97
CA LEU A 190 22.51 -8.19 -0.19
C LEU A 190 22.43 -9.38 0.77
N LEU A 191 22.80 -10.57 0.30
CA LEU A 191 22.78 -11.79 1.09
C LEU A 191 23.85 -11.79 2.21
N GLU A 192 25.06 -11.34 1.90
CA GLU A 192 26.14 -11.21 2.90
C GLU A 192 25.74 -10.27 4.04
N GLU A 193 25.13 -9.13 3.71
CA GLU A 193 24.66 -8.18 4.71
C GLU A 193 23.52 -8.75 5.56
N ALA A 194 22.59 -9.49 4.94
CA ALA A 194 21.53 -10.18 5.65
C ALA A 194 22.09 -11.28 6.58
N GLU A 195 23.05 -12.08 6.11
CA GLU A 195 23.69 -13.12 6.93
C GLU A 195 24.34 -12.53 8.18
N LEU A 196 25.15 -11.46 8.01
CA LEU A 196 25.81 -10.77 9.11
C LEU A 196 24.83 -10.27 10.18
N GLN A 197 23.65 -9.79 9.76
CA GLN A 197 22.64 -9.27 10.68
C GLN A 197 21.93 -10.37 11.48
N TYR A 198 21.71 -11.56 10.89
CA TYR A 198 20.83 -12.57 11.46
C TYR A 198 21.53 -13.83 11.96
N VAL A 199 22.80 -14.09 11.61
CA VAL A 199 23.54 -15.30 12.01
C VAL A 199 23.62 -15.45 13.51
N ASN A 200 23.88 -14.37 14.26
CA ASN A 200 23.96 -14.43 15.71
C ASN A 200 22.59 -14.73 16.34
N LYS A 201 21.53 -14.11 15.84
CA LYS A 201 20.16 -14.36 16.30
C LYS A 201 19.72 -15.82 16.09
N ALA A 202 20.06 -16.40 14.94
CA ALA A 202 19.83 -17.82 14.69
C ALA A 202 20.62 -18.71 15.67
N ARG A 203 21.90 -18.40 15.87
CA ARG A 203 22.80 -19.15 16.78
C ARG A 203 22.33 -19.09 18.23
N GLU A 204 21.89 -17.95 18.72
CA GLU A 204 21.34 -17.79 20.09
C GLU A 204 20.13 -18.67 20.32
N LYS A 205 19.36 -18.95 19.27
CA LYS A 205 18.20 -19.85 19.32
C LYS A 205 18.58 -21.33 19.05
N GLY A 206 19.85 -21.63 18.79
CA GLY A 206 20.33 -22.97 18.46
C GLY A 206 19.97 -23.43 17.05
N LEU A 207 19.71 -22.49 16.13
CA LEU A 207 19.36 -22.77 14.76
C LEU A 207 20.55 -22.51 13.82
N TYR A 208 20.60 -23.24 12.68
CA TYR A 208 21.52 -22.87 11.62
C TYR A 208 20.89 -21.80 10.70
N LEU A 209 21.73 -20.93 10.17
CA LEU A 209 21.40 -20.03 9.05
C LEU A 209 22.42 -20.31 7.94
N ASN A 210 21.95 -20.92 6.85
CA ASN A 210 22.77 -21.25 5.69
C ASN A 210 22.41 -20.31 4.53
N VAL A 211 23.34 -19.45 4.14
CA VAL A 211 23.19 -18.60 2.96
C VAL A 211 24.00 -19.19 1.82
N LEU A 212 23.32 -19.74 0.81
CA LEU A 212 23.95 -20.39 -0.33
C LEU A 212 24.24 -19.37 -1.41
N SER A 213 25.42 -18.74 -1.34
CA SER A 213 25.87 -17.67 -2.24
C SER A 213 26.86 -18.13 -3.32
N GLU A 214 27.27 -19.40 -3.32
CA GLU A 214 28.36 -19.89 -4.19
C GLU A 214 28.10 -19.71 -5.69
N ASP A 215 26.82 -19.74 -6.13
CA ASP A 215 26.42 -19.55 -7.52
C ASP A 215 25.94 -18.11 -7.82
N THR A 216 26.15 -17.15 -6.92
CA THR A 216 25.52 -15.81 -7.00
C THR A 216 26.46 -14.65 -7.26
N GLN A 217 27.78 -14.91 -7.41
CA GLN A 217 28.79 -13.84 -7.53
C GLN A 217 28.53 -12.88 -8.70
N ASP A 218 27.92 -13.36 -9.79
CA ASP A 218 27.59 -12.57 -10.97
C ASP A 218 26.09 -12.21 -11.08
N VAL A 219 25.27 -12.57 -10.07
CA VAL A 219 23.83 -12.32 -10.12
C VAL A 219 23.51 -10.90 -9.66
N SER A 220 22.94 -10.11 -10.58
CA SER A 220 22.47 -8.77 -10.33
C SER A 220 20.97 -8.66 -10.60
N ALA A 221 20.28 -7.82 -9.83
CA ALA A 221 18.87 -7.50 -10.03
C ALA A 221 18.64 -5.99 -9.80
N CYS A 222 17.50 -5.49 -10.24
CA CYS A 222 17.13 -4.08 -10.08
C CYS A 222 16.31 -3.90 -8.80
N PHE A 223 16.94 -3.37 -7.75
CA PHE A 223 16.29 -3.17 -6.45
C PHE A 223 16.92 -2.04 -5.64
N ASP A 224 16.18 -1.51 -4.67
CA ASP A 224 16.68 -0.63 -3.62
C ASP A 224 17.31 -1.48 -2.51
N LYS A 225 18.63 -1.45 -2.38
CA LYS A 225 19.39 -2.31 -1.45
C LYS A 225 18.87 -2.21 -0.01
N LYS A 226 18.65 -0.99 0.48
CA LYS A 226 18.20 -0.75 1.86
C LYS A 226 16.84 -1.36 2.14
N TRP A 227 15.88 -1.12 1.25
CA TRP A 227 14.52 -1.59 1.46
C TRP A 227 14.36 -3.09 1.16
N THR A 228 15.13 -3.59 0.20
CA THR A 228 15.15 -5.05 -0.07
C THR A 228 15.79 -5.83 1.06
N LEU A 229 16.83 -5.26 1.70
CA LEU A 229 17.40 -5.84 2.92
C LEU A 229 16.39 -5.87 4.06
N GLU A 230 15.60 -4.82 4.24
CA GLU A 230 14.49 -4.79 5.20
C GLU A 230 13.45 -5.89 4.91
N ALA A 231 13.07 -6.05 3.63
CA ALA A 231 12.12 -7.09 3.22
C ALA A 231 12.68 -8.51 3.47
N LEU A 232 13.91 -8.75 3.05
CA LEU A 232 14.60 -10.04 3.28
C LEU A 232 14.76 -10.32 4.78
N GLY A 233 15.12 -9.30 5.55
CA GLY A 233 15.24 -9.37 7.00
C GLY A 233 13.93 -9.77 7.68
N ASN A 234 12.81 -9.24 7.24
CA ASN A 234 11.48 -9.64 7.75
C ASN A 234 11.18 -11.12 7.49
N LEU A 235 11.63 -11.67 6.36
CA LEU A 235 11.46 -13.10 6.06
C LEU A 235 12.37 -13.98 6.92
N ILE A 236 13.66 -13.61 7.02
CA ILE A 236 14.63 -14.36 7.84
C ILE A 236 14.24 -14.30 9.31
N ASP A 237 13.82 -13.14 9.82
CA ASP A 237 13.37 -12.99 11.20
C ASP A 237 12.15 -13.86 11.51
N ASN A 238 11.17 -13.91 10.61
CA ASN A 238 10.03 -14.81 10.73
C ASN A 238 10.48 -16.30 10.70
N ALA A 239 11.35 -16.67 9.77
CA ALA A 239 11.88 -18.03 9.68
C ALA A 239 12.58 -18.47 10.98
N ILE A 240 13.46 -17.63 11.53
CA ILE A 240 14.12 -17.90 12.81
C ILE A 240 13.09 -17.98 13.94
N LYS A 241 12.12 -17.08 13.96
CA LYS A 241 11.12 -16.97 15.01
C LYS A 241 10.24 -18.21 15.10
N TYR A 242 9.75 -18.72 13.96
CA TYR A 242 8.80 -19.83 13.90
C TYR A 242 9.45 -21.22 13.76
N THR A 243 10.78 -21.29 13.68
CA THR A 243 11.55 -22.53 13.75
C THR A 243 11.99 -22.81 15.17
N GLN A 244 11.74 -24.02 15.67
CA GLN A 244 12.21 -24.45 16.98
C GLN A 244 13.46 -25.32 16.91
N THR A 245 13.54 -26.18 15.90
CA THR A 245 14.67 -27.07 15.66
C THR A 245 15.03 -27.10 14.19
N GLY A 246 16.32 -27.27 13.86
CA GLY A 246 16.78 -27.20 12.48
C GLY A 246 17.30 -25.80 12.11
N GLY A 247 16.71 -25.12 11.13
CA GLY A 247 17.17 -23.78 10.80
C GLY A 247 16.58 -23.19 9.53
N VAL A 248 17.28 -22.19 9.02
CA VAL A 248 16.89 -21.39 7.88
C VAL A 248 17.92 -21.52 6.76
N THR A 249 17.44 -21.67 5.54
CA THR A 249 18.28 -21.72 4.34
C THR A 249 17.83 -20.62 3.36
N VAL A 250 18.77 -19.77 2.95
CA VAL A 250 18.54 -18.76 1.92
C VAL A 250 19.21 -19.19 0.63
N ARG A 251 18.46 -19.21 -0.48
CA ARG A 251 18.94 -19.64 -1.81
C ARG A 251 18.59 -18.60 -2.84
N VAL A 252 19.42 -18.51 -3.89
CA VAL A 252 19.16 -17.66 -5.06
C VAL A 252 19.02 -18.52 -6.29
N LYS A 253 18.05 -18.20 -7.14
CA LYS A 253 17.81 -18.88 -8.41
C LYS A 253 17.48 -17.87 -9.50
N PRO A 254 18.06 -17.98 -10.71
CA PRO A 254 17.56 -17.23 -11.86
C PRO A 254 16.14 -17.72 -12.20
N TYR A 255 15.24 -16.77 -12.53
CA TYR A 255 13.84 -17.06 -12.85
C TYR A 255 13.35 -16.17 -14.00
N GLY A 256 13.81 -16.43 -15.21
CA GLY A 256 13.46 -15.66 -16.42
C GLY A 256 13.87 -14.20 -16.32
N LEU A 257 12.90 -13.27 -16.24
CA LEU A 257 13.11 -11.83 -16.08
C LEU A 257 13.30 -11.40 -14.61
N PHE A 258 13.42 -12.36 -13.70
CA PHE A 258 13.57 -12.13 -12.28
C PHE A 258 14.72 -12.93 -11.69
N VAL A 259 15.23 -12.45 -10.57
CA VAL A 259 16.05 -13.22 -9.65
C VAL A 259 15.15 -13.60 -8.49
N CYS A 260 15.09 -14.89 -8.16
CA CYS A 260 14.33 -15.41 -7.03
C CYS A 260 15.25 -15.63 -5.83
N ILE A 261 14.94 -15.02 -4.68
CA ILE A 261 15.57 -15.28 -3.39
C ILE A 261 14.56 -16.07 -2.56
N GLU A 262 14.91 -17.32 -2.22
CA GLU A 262 14.09 -18.19 -1.38
C GLU A 262 14.62 -18.19 0.04
N VAL A 263 13.73 -17.99 1.01
CA VAL A 263 13.98 -18.17 2.45
C VAL A 263 13.15 -19.38 2.88
N ALA A 264 13.83 -20.48 3.14
CA ALA A 264 13.22 -21.75 3.55
C ALA A 264 13.51 -22.01 5.02
N ASP A 265 12.49 -22.32 5.81
CA ASP A 265 12.60 -22.72 7.20
C ASP A 265 12.11 -24.15 7.44
N THR A 266 12.53 -24.73 8.56
CA THR A 266 12.09 -26.05 9.02
C THR A 266 11.11 -25.94 10.19
N GLY A 267 10.34 -24.87 10.22
CA GLY A 267 9.44 -24.53 11.32
C GLY A 267 8.09 -25.23 11.26
N VAL A 268 7.13 -24.65 11.96
CA VAL A 268 5.76 -25.22 12.11
C VAL A 268 4.95 -25.25 10.82
N GLY A 269 5.39 -24.55 9.78
CA GLY A 269 4.62 -24.39 8.54
C GLY A 269 3.37 -23.52 8.71
N ILE A 270 2.60 -23.42 7.64
CA ILE A 270 1.43 -22.54 7.55
C ILE A 270 0.30 -23.31 6.88
N ALA A 271 -0.87 -23.34 7.50
CA ALA A 271 -2.06 -23.98 6.94
C ALA A 271 -2.49 -23.28 5.63
N GLU A 272 -2.97 -24.02 4.64
CA GLU A 272 -3.35 -23.50 3.33
C GLU A 272 -4.37 -22.36 3.41
N GLU A 273 -5.30 -22.45 4.36
CA GLU A 273 -6.34 -21.44 4.61
C GLU A 273 -5.79 -20.08 5.08
N GLU A 274 -4.55 -20.07 5.58
CA GLU A 274 -3.86 -18.87 6.07
C GLU A 274 -2.93 -18.26 5.03
N HIS A 275 -2.57 -18.94 3.93
CA HIS A 275 -1.60 -18.48 2.94
C HIS A 275 -1.89 -17.07 2.39
N ALA A 276 -3.15 -16.75 2.16
CA ALA A 276 -3.53 -15.41 1.72
C ALA A 276 -3.59 -14.40 2.88
N LYS A 277 -3.97 -14.86 4.08
CA LYS A 277 -4.20 -14.02 5.25
C LYS A 277 -2.92 -13.51 5.89
N ILE A 278 -1.83 -14.30 5.88
CA ILE A 278 -0.55 -13.94 6.51
C ILE A 278 0.10 -12.70 5.91
N PHE A 279 -0.28 -12.32 4.69
CA PHE A 279 0.16 -11.09 4.06
C PHE A 279 -0.73 -9.88 4.40
N GLY A 280 -1.77 -10.08 5.22
CA GLY A 280 -2.61 -9.02 5.75
C GLY A 280 -1.89 -8.22 6.84
N ARG A 281 -2.32 -6.97 7.02
CA ARG A 281 -1.83 -6.12 8.13
C ARG A 281 -2.30 -6.69 9.45
N PHE A 282 -1.40 -6.74 10.44
CA PHE A 282 -1.68 -7.20 11.80
C PHE A 282 -2.19 -8.64 11.90
N TYR A 283 -2.12 -9.39 10.80
CA TYR A 283 -2.54 -10.78 10.84
C TYR A 283 -1.49 -11.64 11.55
N ARG A 284 -1.94 -12.48 12.44
CA ARG A 284 -1.15 -13.50 13.14
C ARG A 284 -1.95 -14.79 13.19
N SER A 285 -1.30 -15.89 12.86
CA SER A 285 -1.94 -17.20 13.02
C SER A 285 -2.26 -17.45 14.49
N PRO A 286 -3.47 -17.95 14.80
CA PRO A 286 -3.83 -18.36 16.16
C PRO A 286 -2.89 -19.41 16.74
N GLN A 287 -2.31 -20.27 15.90
CA GLN A 287 -1.40 -21.33 16.32
C GLN A 287 -0.07 -20.82 16.89
N VAL A 288 0.33 -19.60 16.54
CA VAL A 288 1.60 -18.98 16.97
C VAL A 288 1.38 -17.64 17.68
N SER A 289 0.21 -17.46 18.28
CA SER A 289 -0.17 -16.23 19.00
C SER A 289 0.77 -15.87 20.13
N ASP A 290 1.40 -16.85 20.77
CA ASP A 290 2.33 -16.67 21.88
C ASP A 290 3.71 -16.13 21.46
N GLN A 291 4.06 -16.22 20.17
CA GLN A 291 5.31 -15.68 19.67
C GLN A 291 5.25 -14.13 19.61
N SER A 292 6.37 -13.46 19.90
CA SER A 292 6.44 -11.99 19.83
C SER A 292 6.18 -11.48 18.41
N GLY A 293 5.57 -10.29 18.22
CA GLY A 293 5.45 -9.63 16.92
C GLY A 293 4.07 -9.01 16.71
N VAL A 294 3.98 -8.10 15.74
CA VAL A 294 2.82 -7.25 15.48
C VAL A 294 2.04 -7.66 14.22
N GLY A 295 2.60 -8.58 13.40
CA GLY A 295 1.94 -9.01 12.15
C GLY A 295 2.03 -8.01 11.00
N ILE A 296 3.10 -7.19 10.96
CA ILE A 296 3.31 -6.18 9.90
C ILE A 296 4.43 -6.63 8.93
N GLY A 297 5.38 -7.45 9.38
CA GLY A 297 6.61 -7.74 8.63
C GLY A 297 6.38 -8.31 7.23
N LEU A 298 5.51 -9.31 7.08
CA LEU A 298 5.20 -9.91 5.76
C LEU A 298 4.45 -8.95 4.85
N TYR A 299 3.53 -8.17 5.40
CA TYR A 299 2.86 -7.12 4.65
C TYR A 299 3.85 -6.08 4.12
N LEU A 300 4.76 -5.59 4.97
CA LEU A 300 5.79 -4.62 4.60
C LEU A 300 6.74 -5.19 3.54
N ALA A 301 7.20 -6.41 3.70
CA ALA A 301 8.06 -7.08 2.73
C ALA A 301 7.39 -7.20 1.36
N ARG A 302 6.11 -7.60 1.31
CA ARG A 302 5.33 -7.67 0.08
C ARG A 302 5.16 -6.30 -0.58
N GLU A 303 4.89 -5.27 0.20
CA GLU A 303 4.68 -3.92 -0.31
C GLU A 303 5.98 -3.31 -0.88
N ILE A 304 7.10 -3.52 -0.21
CA ILE A 304 8.44 -3.13 -0.70
C ILE A 304 8.73 -3.79 -2.06
N LEU A 305 8.47 -5.07 -2.19
CA LEU A 305 8.68 -5.77 -3.47
C LEU A 305 7.77 -5.24 -4.57
N ARG A 306 6.49 -5.05 -4.26
CA ARG A 306 5.49 -4.54 -5.21
C ARG A 306 5.89 -3.19 -5.79
N GLN A 307 6.41 -2.28 -4.96
CA GLN A 307 6.85 -0.95 -5.41
C GLN A 307 8.11 -0.98 -6.29
N GLN A 308 8.85 -2.10 -6.27
CA GLN A 308 10.02 -2.33 -7.12
C GLN A 308 9.70 -3.23 -8.33
N SER A 309 8.42 -3.40 -8.69
CA SER A 309 7.96 -4.31 -9.75
C SER A 309 8.32 -5.78 -9.49
N GLY A 310 8.61 -6.12 -8.24
CA GLY A 310 8.80 -7.48 -7.77
C GLY A 310 7.53 -8.06 -7.16
N TYR A 311 7.60 -9.30 -6.73
CA TYR A 311 6.48 -9.98 -6.06
C TYR A 311 6.99 -11.07 -5.11
N MET A 312 6.08 -11.63 -4.29
CA MET A 312 6.37 -12.68 -3.33
C MET A 312 5.45 -13.88 -3.53
N LYS A 313 5.99 -15.08 -3.32
CA LYS A 313 5.22 -16.32 -3.25
C LYS A 313 5.49 -17.04 -1.94
N LEU A 314 4.55 -17.89 -1.55
CA LEU A 314 4.66 -18.81 -0.42
C LEU A 314 4.40 -20.24 -0.89
N ALA A 315 5.22 -21.16 -0.41
CA ALA A 315 4.97 -22.59 -0.46
C ALA A 315 5.17 -23.12 0.97
N SER A 316 4.13 -23.67 1.59
CA SER A 316 4.19 -24.18 2.96
C SER A 316 3.18 -25.29 3.16
N GLU A 317 3.52 -26.19 4.04
CA GLU A 317 2.63 -27.24 4.54
C GLU A 317 2.79 -27.31 6.06
N GLU A 318 1.69 -27.42 6.78
CA GLU A 318 1.70 -27.49 8.23
C GLU A 318 2.59 -28.63 8.73
N GLY A 319 3.50 -28.33 9.66
CA GLY A 319 4.49 -29.28 10.20
C GLY A 319 5.72 -29.52 9.32
N LYS A 320 5.82 -28.92 8.12
CA LYS A 320 6.95 -29.13 7.19
C LYS A 320 7.77 -27.87 6.90
N GLY A 321 7.47 -26.77 7.61
CA GLY A 321 8.12 -25.48 7.40
C GLY A 321 7.50 -24.67 6.26
N ALA A 322 8.14 -23.55 5.94
CA ALA A 322 7.69 -22.64 4.90
C ALA A 322 8.85 -22.20 3.98
N VAL A 323 8.52 -21.89 2.74
CA VAL A 323 9.42 -21.30 1.75
C VAL A 323 8.80 -20.01 1.25
N PHE A 324 9.38 -18.88 1.62
CA PHE A 324 9.05 -17.59 1.09
C PHE A 324 9.99 -17.24 -0.07
N SER A 325 9.44 -16.94 -1.22
CA SER A 325 10.20 -16.61 -2.43
C SER A 325 9.97 -15.16 -2.82
N MET A 326 11.04 -14.37 -2.84
CA MET A 326 11.09 -12.98 -3.30
C MET A 326 11.56 -12.94 -4.74
N TYR A 327 10.84 -12.26 -5.62
CA TYR A 327 11.17 -12.09 -7.02
C TYR A 327 11.53 -10.64 -7.29
N LEU A 328 12.80 -10.41 -7.69
CA LEU A 328 13.34 -9.08 -8.03
C LEU A 328 13.56 -9.01 -9.55
N PRO A 329 13.16 -7.93 -10.23
CA PRO A 329 13.40 -7.78 -11.68
C PRO A 329 14.91 -7.69 -12.00
N VAL A 330 15.31 -8.20 -13.18
CA VAL A 330 16.70 -8.15 -13.65
C VAL A 330 17.04 -6.81 -14.27
#